data_55129474266ac6aaaf313796b2810e87
#
_entry.id   55129474266ac6aaaf313796b2810e87
#
_cell.length_a   1.000
_cell.length_b   1.000
_cell.length_c   1.000
_cell.angle_alpha   90.00
_cell.angle_beta   90.00
_cell.angle_gamma   90.00
#
_symmetry.space_group_name_H-M   'P 1'
#
loop_
_entity.id
_entity.type
_entity.pdbx_description
1 polymer ?
#
loop_
_entity_poly.entity_id
_entity_poly.type
_entity_poly.pdbx_seq_one_letter_code
_entity_poly.pdbx_strand_id
1 'polypeptide(L)'
;MKTSHSTQRLVLLITIALVAITYIGRLFYLQVIEDKYKLSADENVLRRIIDYPSRGLVYDRNGKLLVFNQTVYDLMITPREVKEMDTAEFCSIIKISIEDFRKKFQKAKNYSPYRSSIFEKQISAETYGTLQEKLFKYKGFSVQPRTIRKYPYNTAAHLLGYLGEVDENVTAKNNYYQMGDYIGISGIEQSYEKELRGRRGTRYM
;
A
#
# COMPACT_ATOMS: atom_id res chain seq x y z
N MET A 1 5.79 -37.83 63.84
CA MET A 1 6.10 -36.66 62.99
C MET A 1 6.10 -36.95 61.50
N LYS A 2 5.16 -37.71 60.94
CA LYS A 2 5.11 -38.05 59.48
C LYS A 2 3.99 -37.29 58.71
N THR A 3 3.18 -36.50 59.38
CA THR A 3 2.00 -35.82 58.76
C THR A 3 2.28 -34.46 58.16
N SER A 4 3.40 -33.83 58.49
CA SER A 4 3.75 -32.49 57.98
C SER A 4 4.13 -32.47 56.49
N HIS A 5 4.82 -33.49 56.02
CA HIS A 5 5.28 -33.53 54.62
C HIS A 5 4.17 -33.86 53.62
N SER A 6 3.12 -34.57 54.00
CA SER A 6 1.97 -34.86 53.14
C SER A 6 1.11 -33.63 52.91
N THR A 7 0.90 -32.84 53.96
CA THR A 7 0.14 -31.59 53.87
C THR A 7 0.89 -30.51 53.03
N GLN A 8 2.21 -30.42 53.21
CA GLN A 8 3.03 -29.51 52.42
C GLN A 8 3.07 -29.92 50.91
N ARG A 9 3.15 -31.20 50.61
CA ARG A 9 3.03 -31.70 49.23
C ARG A 9 1.68 -31.42 48.62
N LEU A 10 0.60 -31.58 49.38
CA LEU A 10 -0.77 -31.31 48.90
C LEU A 10 -0.95 -29.80 48.60
N VAL A 11 -0.47 -28.93 49.51
CA VAL A 11 -0.51 -27.47 49.28
C VAL A 11 0.27 -27.07 48.03
N LEU A 12 1.48 -27.61 47.85
CA LEU A 12 2.29 -27.37 46.64
C LEU A 12 1.58 -27.80 45.37
N LEU A 13 1.01 -29.00 45.34
CA LEU A 13 0.26 -29.51 44.20
C LEU A 13 -0.96 -28.64 43.85
N ILE A 14 -1.71 -28.20 44.87
CA ILE A 14 -2.87 -27.32 44.70
C ILE A 14 -2.42 -25.96 44.12
N THR A 15 -1.32 -25.40 44.64
CA THR A 15 -0.80 -24.10 44.15
C THR A 15 -0.37 -24.23 42.69
N ILE A 16 0.36 -25.29 42.31
CA ILE A 16 0.78 -25.52 40.95
C ILE A 16 -0.43 -25.72 40.03
N ALA A 17 -1.43 -26.51 40.46
CA ALA A 17 -2.64 -26.75 39.68
C ALA A 17 -3.44 -25.45 39.46
N LEU A 18 -3.55 -24.58 40.47
CA LEU A 18 -4.24 -23.30 40.39
C LEU A 18 -3.53 -22.36 39.40
N VAL A 19 -2.21 -22.28 39.48
CA VAL A 19 -1.40 -21.50 38.52
C VAL A 19 -1.57 -22.05 37.10
N ALA A 20 -1.50 -23.36 36.89
CA ALA A 20 -1.68 -24.00 35.61
C ALA A 20 -3.06 -23.71 34.99
N ILE A 21 -4.13 -23.82 35.81
CA ILE A 21 -5.50 -23.52 35.36
C ILE A 21 -5.63 -22.05 34.95
N THR A 22 -5.04 -21.14 35.72
CA THR A 22 -5.05 -19.69 35.38
C THR A 22 -4.34 -19.41 34.04
N TYR A 23 -3.19 -20.04 33.82
CA TYR A 23 -2.46 -19.91 32.55
C TYR A 23 -3.23 -20.52 31.36
N ILE A 24 -3.81 -21.70 31.53
CA ILE A 24 -4.62 -22.37 30.49
C ILE A 24 -5.83 -21.50 30.15
N GLY A 25 -6.53 -20.98 31.16
CA GLY A 25 -7.66 -20.06 30.95
C GLY A 25 -7.26 -18.78 30.21
N ARG A 26 -6.10 -18.21 30.56
CA ARG A 26 -5.58 -17.01 29.88
C ARG A 26 -5.17 -17.30 28.44
N LEU A 27 -4.50 -18.44 28.19
CA LEU A 27 -4.14 -18.88 26.84
C LEU A 27 -5.39 -19.14 25.98
N PHE A 28 -6.37 -19.81 26.52
CA PHE A 28 -7.64 -20.04 25.85
C PHE A 28 -8.33 -18.72 25.47
N TYR A 29 -8.38 -17.76 26.38
CA TYR A 29 -8.93 -16.43 26.11
C TYR A 29 -8.19 -15.74 24.95
N LEU A 30 -6.84 -15.73 24.99
CA LEU A 30 -6.01 -15.09 23.97
C LEU A 30 -6.07 -15.77 22.61
N GLN A 31 -6.22 -17.11 22.57
CA GLN A 31 -6.19 -17.87 21.32
C GLN A 31 -7.56 -18.04 20.65
N VAL A 32 -8.64 -18.08 21.45
CA VAL A 32 -9.97 -18.41 20.95
C VAL A 32 -10.90 -17.20 20.92
N ILE A 33 -10.78 -16.31 21.89
CA ILE A 33 -11.73 -15.19 22.04
C ILE A 33 -11.18 -13.90 21.42
N GLU A 34 -9.88 -13.69 21.46
CA GLU A 34 -9.26 -12.44 20.97
C GLU A 34 -8.81 -12.56 19.52
N ASP A 35 -9.70 -12.25 18.58
CA ASP A 35 -9.42 -12.27 17.12
C ASP A 35 -8.38 -11.22 16.66
N LYS A 36 -8.05 -10.25 17.52
CA LYS A 36 -7.08 -9.21 17.22
C LYS A 36 -5.70 -9.75 16.86
N TYR A 37 -5.26 -10.82 17.50
CA TYR A 37 -3.96 -11.45 17.22
C TYR A 37 -3.98 -12.31 15.94
N LYS A 38 -5.13 -12.88 15.59
CA LYS A 38 -5.32 -13.57 14.30
C LYS A 38 -5.20 -12.59 13.13
N LEU A 39 -5.91 -11.47 13.20
CA LEU A 39 -5.82 -10.41 12.19
C LEU A 39 -4.37 -9.89 12.04
N SER A 40 -3.66 -9.68 13.15
CA SER A 40 -2.26 -9.22 13.10
C SER A 40 -1.31 -10.30 12.55
N ALA A 41 -1.56 -11.58 12.81
CA ALA A 41 -0.77 -12.67 12.25
C ALA A 41 -1.01 -12.82 10.74
N ASP A 42 -2.25 -12.74 10.30
CA ASP A 42 -2.61 -12.80 8.88
C ASP A 42 -2.08 -11.57 8.10
N GLU A 43 -2.11 -10.39 8.67
CA GLU A 43 -1.51 -9.19 8.08
C GLU A 43 0.03 -9.24 8.02
N ASN A 44 0.69 -9.96 8.93
CA ASN A 44 2.15 -10.13 8.91
C ASN A 44 2.63 -11.23 7.97
N VAL A 45 1.81 -12.25 7.68
CA VAL A 45 2.16 -13.38 6.81
C VAL A 45 1.71 -13.14 5.37
N LEU A 46 0.54 -12.51 5.19
CA LEU A 46 -0.03 -12.25 3.87
C LEU A 46 0.09 -10.77 3.51
N ARG A 47 1.05 -10.43 2.67
CA ARG A 47 1.15 -9.08 2.11
C ARG A 47 -0.04 -8.84 1.17
N ARG A 48 -1.01 -8.06 1.64
CA ARG A 48 -2.16 -7.66 0.84
C ARG A 48 -1.74 -6.60 -0.19
N ILE A 49 -1.79 -6.96 -1.45
CA ILE A 49 -1.57 -6.04 -2.57
C ILE A 49 -2.92 -5.69 -3.17
N ILE A 50 -3.22 -4.41 -3.27
CA ILE A 50 -4.43 -3.92 -3.95
C ILE A 50 -4.09 -3.76 -5.42
N ASP A 51 -4.75 -4.53 -6.27
CA ASP A 51 -4.69 -4.39 -7.72
C ASP A 51 -5.72 -3.34 -8.15
N TYR A 52 -5.23 -2.19 -8.62
CA TYR A 52 -6.08 -1.14 -9.15
C TYR A 52 -6.55 -1.50 -10.56
N PRO A 53 -7.86 -1.52 -10.82
CA PRO A 53 -8.36 -1.80 -12.16
C PRO A 53 -8.00 -0.68 -13.11
N SER A 54 -7.80 -1.03 -14.37
CA SER A 54 -7.73 -0.05 -15.45
C SER A 54 -9.08 0.63 -15.63
N ARG A 55 -9.11 1.95 -15.69
CA ARG A 55 -10.33 2.71 -15.92
C ARG A 55 -10.84 2.46 -17.34
N GLY A 56 -12.16 2.44 -17.55
CA GLY A 56 -12.79 2.23 -18.87
C GLY A 56 -12.30 3.23 -19.91
N LEU A 57 -12.25 2.83 -21.18
CA LEU A 57 -11.87 3.67 -22.31
C LEU A 57 -13.07 4.50 -22.80
N VAL A 58 -12.81 5.67 -23.37
CA VAL A 58 -13.87 6.52 -23.96
C VAL A 58 -13.61 6.66 -25.45
N TYR A 59 -14.62 6.33 -26.25
CA TYR A 59 -14.58 6.39 -27.71
C TYR A 59 -15.63 7.39 -28.23
N ASP A 60 -15.40 7.89 -29.44
CA ASP A 60 -16.41 8.64 -30.16
C ASP A 60 -17.38 7.66 -30.89
N ARG A 61 -18.40 8.22 -31.57
CA ARG A 61 -19.35 7.45 -32.37
C ARG A 61 -18.73 6.62 -33.51
N ASN A 62 -17.53 6.99 -33.93
CA ASN A 62 -16.82 6.33 -35.04
C ASN A 62 -15.80 5.31 -34.52
N GLY A 63 -15.77 5.05 -33.20
CA GLY A 63 -14.80 4.16 -32.57
C GLY A 63 -13.41 4.75 -32.37
N LYS A 64 -13.24 6.06 -32.55
CA LYS A 64 -11.97 6.75 -32.30
C LYS A 64 -11.75 6.92 -30.80
N LEU A 65 -10.57 6.55 -30.34
CA LEU A 65 -10.20 6.60 -28.92
C LEU A 65 -9.97 8.04 -28.47
N LEU A 66 -10.83 8.56 -27.60
CA LEU A 66 -10.77 9.91 -27.04
C LEU A 66 -10.04 9.98 -25.72
N VAL A 67 -10.20 8.97 -24.87
CA VAL A 67 -9.54 8.91 -23.55
C VAL A 67 -9.08 7.50 -23.27
N PHE A 68 -7.82 7.35 -22.90
CA PHE A 68 -7.21 6.06 -22.62
C PHE A 68 -6.32 6.09 -21.38
N ASN A 69 -5.88 4.91 -20.98
CA ASN A 69 -5.01 4.73 -19.84
C ASN A 69 -3.56 4.53 -20.31
N GLN A 70 -2.66 5.30 -19.74
CA GLN A 70 -1.23 5.16 -19.96
C GLN A 70 -0.58 4.62 -18.69
N THR A 71 0.19 3.55 -18.81
CA THR A 71 0.97 3.03 -17.70
C THR A 71 2.15 3.96 -17.42
N VAL A 72 2.29 4.34 -16.16
CA VAL A 72 3.45 5.03 -15.60
C VAL A 72 3.95 4.24 -14.40
N TYR A 73 5.12 4.57 -13.94
CA TYR A 73 5.77 3.84 -12.86
C TYR A 73 6.03 4.79 -11.69
N ASP A 74 5.60 4.43 -10.51
CA ASP A 74 5.92 5.14 -9.28
C ASP A 74 7.07 4.41 -8.58
N LEU A 75 8.10 5.17 -8.19
CA LEU A 75 9.22 4.66 -7.41
C LEU A 75 8.84 4.70 -5.94
N MET A 76 8.86 3.54 -5.31
CA MET A 76 8.53 3.36 -3.90
C MET A 76 9.79 3.19 -3.07
N ILE A 77 9.73 3.58 -1.81
CA ILE A 77 10.81 3.40 -0.84
C ILE A 77 10.30 2.83 0.47
N THR A 78 11.03 1.85 1.03
CA THR A 78 10.89 1.36 2.41
C THR A 78 12.15 1.79 3.19
N PRO A 79 12.13 2.87 3.97
CA PRO A 79 13.35 3.50 4.50
C PRO A 79 14.23 2.57 5.33
N ARG A 80 13.66 1.62 6.07
CA ARG A 80 14.39 0.66 6.90
C ARG A 80 15.22 -0.34 6.08
N GLU A 81 14.77 -0.67 4.88
CA GLU A 81 15.43 -1.63 4.00
C GLU A 81 16.55 -1.01 3.17
N VAL A 82 16.63 0.32 3.13
CA VAL A 82 17.66 1.04 2.38
C VAL A 82 19.02 0.79 3.04
N LYS A 83 19.92 0.17 2.27
CA LYS A 83 21.31 -0.04 2.66
C LYS A 83 22.21 1.03 2.06
N GLU A 84 23.48 1.04 2.47
CA GLU A 84 24.50 1.88 1.84
C GLU A 84 24.52 1.65 0.33
N MET A 85 24.40 2.72 -0.42
CA MET A 85 24.33 2.71 -1.88
C MET A 85 24.99 3.97 -2.45
N ASP A 86 25.38 3.92 -3.70
CA ASP A 86 25.81 5.11 -4.44
C ASP A 86 24.61 6.01 -4.75
N THR A 87 24.42 7.02 -3.88
CA THR A 87 23.35 8.00 -4.01
C THR A 87 23.52 8.88 -5.24
N ALA A 88 24.77 9.14 -5.68
CA ALA A 88 25.01 9.99 -6.84
C ALA A 88 24.63 9.26 -8.14
N GLU A 89 25.01 7.98 -8.30
CA GLU A 89 24.58 7.15 -9.43
C GLU A 89 23.04 7.04 -9.45
N PHE A 90 22.42 6.75 -8.31
CA PHE A 90 20.97 6.62 -8.22
C PHE A 90 20.25 7.92 -8.60
N CYS A 91 20.67 9.06 -8.07
CA CYS A 91 20.09 10.37 -8.39
C CYS A 91 20.24 10.72 -9.88
N SER A 92 21.36 10.35 -10.50
CA SER A 92 21.57 10.58 -11.94
C SER A 92 20.58 9.77 -12.80
N ILE A 93 20.27 8.51 -12.41
CA ILE A 93 19.34 7.65 -13.12
C ILE A 93 17.92 8.22 -13.05
N ILE A 94 17.46 8.60 -11.87
CA ILE A 94 16.10 9.13 -11.68
C ILE A 94 15.97 10.63 -11.96
N LYS A 95 17.09 11.28 -12.34
CA LYS A 95 17.15 12.70 -12.75
C LYS A 95 16.70 13.67 -11.65
N ILE A 96 17.08 13.41 -10.40
CA ILE A 96 16.83 14.31 -9.25
C ILE A 96 18.13 14.80 -8.63
N SER A 97 18.06 15.91 -7.89
CA SER A 97 19.19 16.41 -7.13
C SER A 97 19.44 15.58 -5.84
N ILE A 98 20.68 15.57 -5.35
CA ILE A 98 21.03 14.93 -4.07
C ILE A 98 20.25 15.58 -2.91
N GLU A 99 20.01 16.88 -2.99
CA GLU A 99 19.23 17.59 -1.98
C GLU A 99 17.76 17.15 -1.96
N ASP A 100 17.15 16.99 -3.13
CA ASP A 100 15.77 16.48 -3.25
C ASP A 100 15.66 15.03 -2.79
N PHE A 101 16.69 14.22 -3.10
CA PHE A 101 16.78 12.86 -2.56
C PHE A 101 16.73 12.88 -1.04
N ARG A 102 17.56 13.69 -0.39
CA ARG A 102 17.61 13.78 1.08
C ARG A 102 16.27 14.25 1.67
N LYS A 103 15.63 15.25 1.07
CA LYS A 103 14.31 15.75 1.49
C LYS A 103 13.24 14.67 1.39
N LYS A 104 13.18 13.96 0.24
CA LYS A 104 12.21 12.88 0.01
C LYS A 104 12.46 11.69 0.92
N PHE A 105 13.71 11.31 1.13
CA PHE A 105 14.10 10.25 2.07
C PHE A 105 13.67 10.57 3.50
N GLN A 106 13.95 11.79 3.96
CA GLN A 106 13.56 12.22 5.30
C GLN A 106 12.03 12.27 5.46
N LYS A 107 11.31 12.73 4.44
CA LYS A 107 9.83 12.72 4.42
C LYS A 107 9.30 11.29 4.54
N ALA A 108 9.84 10.34 3.78
CA ALA A 108 9.46 8.93 3.84
C ALA A 108 9.75 8.33 5.21
N LYS A 109 10.91 8.62 5.80
CA LYS A 109 11.31 8.16 7.14
C LYS A 109 10.39 8.71 8.24
N ASN A 110 10.00 9.98 8.14
CA ASN A 110 9.09 10.62 9.10
C ASN A 110 7.66 10.06 8.99
N TYR A 111 7.23 9.69 7.78
CA TYR A 111 5.93 9.05 7.57
C TYR A 111 5.88 7.66 8.19
N SER A 112 6.79 6.78 7.80
CA SER A 112 6.96 5.46 8.40
C SER A 112 8.27 4.82 7.96
N PRO A 113 9.13 4.35 8.88
CA PRO A 113 10.34 3.62 8.52
C PRO A 113 10.06 2.24 7.90
N TYR A 114 8.92 1.64 8.21
CA TYR A 114 8.58 0.24 7.89
C TYR A 114 7.66 0.08 6.68
N ARG A 115 6.87 1.10 6.38
CA ARG A 115 5.91 1.05 5.28
C ARG A 115 6.53 1.58 3.99
N SER A 116 6.22 0.92 2.89
CA SER A 116 6.52 1.43 1.56
C SER A 116 5.75 2.73 1.31
N SER A 117 6.43 3.75 0.85
CA SER A 117 5.85 5.05 0.50
C SER A 117 6.36 5.53 -0.86
N ILE A 118 5.63 6.44 -1.50
CA ILE A 118 6.02 6.97 -2.81
C ILE A 118 7.22 7.90 -2.63
N PHE A 119 8.32 7.55 -3.30
CA PHE A 119 9.55 8.36 -3.34
C PHE A 119 9.55 9.33 -4.52
N GLU A 120 9.21 8.83 -5.73
CA GLU A 120 9.07 9.63 -6.95
C GLU A 120 7.85 9.16 -7.73
N LYS A 121 7.01 10.11 -8.18
CA LYS A 121 5.81 9.83 -8.98
C LYS A 121 6.14 9.84 -10.46
N GLN A 122 5.50 8.97 -11.23
CA GLN A 122 5.45 9.02 -12.69
C GLN A 122 6.83 9.05 -13.37
N ILE A 123 7.75 8.18 -12.96
CA ILE A 123 9.03 8.04 -13.68
C ILE A 123 8.76 7.61 -15.14
N SER A 124 9.55 8.15 -16.07
CA SER A 124 9.40 7.82 -17.49
C SER A 124 9.73 6.35 -17.77
N ALA A 125 9.18 5.80 -18.85
CA ALA A 125 9.46 4.42 -19.26
C ALA A 125 10.96 4.19 -19.52
N GLU A 126 11.67 5.20 -20.03
CA GLU A 126 13.12 5.18 -20.24
C GLU A 126 13.88 5.09 -18.91
N THR A 127 13.53 5.97 -17.95
CA THR A 127 14.10 5.95 -16.58
C THR A 127 13.80 4.64 -15.90
N TYR A 128 12.59 4.10 -16.07
CA TYR A 128 12.21 2.80 -15.53
C TYR A 128 13.06 1.68 -16.09
N GLY A 129 13.28 1.62 -17.42
CA GLY A 129 14.13 0.61 -18.04
C GLY A 129 15.54 0.60 -17.46
N THR A 130 16.20 1.77 -17.39
CA THR A 130 17.54 1.92 -16.82
C THR A 130 17.57 1.56 -15.32
N LEU A 131 16.55 1.95 -14.58
CA LEU A 131 16.46 1.65 -13.16
C LEU A 131 16.22 0.15 -12.90
N GLN A 132 15.39 -0.51 -13.71
CA GLN A 132 15.06 -1.91 -13.57
C GLN A 132 16.28 -2.81 -13.66
N GLU A 133 17.21 -2.50 -14.56
CA GLU A 133 18.46 -3.24 -14.71
C GLU A 133 19.36 -3.16 -13.45
N LYS A 134 19.28 -2.05 -12.71
CA LYS A 134 20.13 -1.77 -11.55
C LYS A 134 19.40 -1.87 -10.21
N LEU A 135 18.10 -2.14 -10.22
CA LEU A 135 17.25 -2.12 -9.01
C LEU A 135 17.74 -3.09 -7.92
N PHE A 136 18.39 -4.20 -8.32
CA PHE A 136 18.97 -5.16 -7.37
C PHE A 136 20.06 -4.56 -6.48
N LYS A 137 20.73 -3.47 -6.92
CA LYS A 137 21.73 -2.73 -6.12
C LYS A 137 21.08 -1.80 -5.08
N TYR A 138 19.85 -1.35 -5.35
CA TYR A 138 19.17 -0.33 -4.55
C TYR A 138 18.12 -0.96 -3.63
N LYS A 139 18.58 -1.73 -2.63
CA LYS A 139 17.69 -2.36 -1.66
C LYS A 139 16.84 -1.33 -0.94
N GLY A 140 15.56 -1.66 -0.70
CA GLY A 140 14.60 -0.76 -0.10
C GLY A 140 13.86 0.12 -1.12
N PHE A 141 14.24 0.07 -2.41
CA PHE A 141 13.48 0.67 -3.50
C PHE A 141 12.74 -0.40 -4.29
N SER A 142 11.54 -0.07 -4.72
CA SER A 142 10.71 -0.91 -5.59
C SER A 142 9.94 -0.04 -6.55
N VAL A 143 9.50 -0.61 -7.68
CA VAL A 143 8.71 0.11 -8.67
C VAL A 143 7.32 -0.46 -8.68
N GLN A 144 6.32 0.42 -8.61
CA GLN A 144 4.91 0.07 -8.70
C GLN A 144 4.31 0.65 -9.96
N PRO A 145 3.76 -0.18 -10.86
CA PRO A 145 3.04 0.32 -12.03
C PRO A 145 1.75 1.02 -11.58
N ARG A 146 1.47 2.15 -12.19
CA ARG A 146 0.26 2.92 -11.98
C ARG A 146 -0.32 3.35 -13.32
N THR A 147 -1.62 3.48 -13.38
CA THR A 147 -2.32 3.91 -14.59
C THR A 147 -2.77 5.36 -14.43
N ILE A 148 -2.39 6.20 -15.40
CA ILE A 148 -2.87 7.58 -15.49
C ILE A 148 -3.77 7.76 -16.71
N ARG A 149 -4.64 8.76 -16.65
CA ARG A 149 -5.55 9.11 -17.71
C ARG A 149 -4.87 10.01 -18.74
N LYS A 150 -5.00 9.65 -20.03
CA LYS A 150 -4.43 10.42 -21.14
C LYS A 150 -5.53 10.90 -22.07
N TYR A 151 -5.46 12.19 -22.39
CA TYR A 151 -6.37 12.89 -23.30
C TYR A 151 -5.56 13.36 -24.51
N PRO A 152 -5.53 12.59 -25.63
CA PRO A 152 -4.66 12.88 -26.77
C PRO A 152 -5.12 14.10 -27.58
N TYR A 153 -6.37 14.48 -27.44
CA TYR A 153 -6.97 15.59 -28.20
C TYR A 153 -7.36 16.73 -27.28
N ASN A 154 -6.99 17.96 -27.63
CA ASN A 154 -7.37 19.18 -26.92
C ASN A 154 -8.78 19.65 -27.33
N THR A 155 -9.75 18.73 -27.36
CA THR A 155 -11.12 18.99 -27.77
C THR A 155 -12.08 18.47 -26.72
N ALA A 156 -13.25 19.11 -26.60
CA ALA A 156 -14.35 18.67 -25.73
C ALA A 156 -13.96 18.50 -24.25
N ALA A 157 -13.01 19.31 -23.72
CA ALA A 157 -12.51 19.17 -22.34
C ALA A 157 -13.64 19.24 -21.30
N HIS A 158 -14.62 20.12 -21.49
CA HIS A 158 -15.78 20.24 -20.59
C HIS A 158 -16.70 19.02 -20.64
N LEU A 159 -16.83 18.38 -21.82
CA LEU A 159 -17.65 17.18 -22.00
C LEU A 159 -16.94 15.96 -21.42
N LEU A 160 -15.67 15.76 -21.75
CA LEU A 160 -14.88 14.62 -21.26
C LEU A 160 -14.65 14.70 -19.76
N GLY A 161 -14.38 15.89 -19.28
CA GLY A 161 -14.06 16.13 -17.89
C GLY A 161 -12.61 15.74 -17.54
N TYR A 162 -12.32 15.63 -16.26
CA TYR A 162 -11.00 15.25 -15.75
C TYR A 162 -11.10 14.48 -14.43
N LEU A 163 -9.99 13.85 -14.06
CA LEU A 163 -9.82 13.16 -12.78
C LEU A 163 -9.15 14.05 -11.76
N GLY A 164 -9.59 13.96 -10.51
CA GLY A 164 -8.92 14.53 -9.35
C GLY A 164 -8.53 13.46 -8.36
N GLU A 165 -7.57 13.78 -7.51
CA GLU A 165 -7.20 12.92 -6.37
C GLU A 165 -8.30 13.02 -5.31
N VAL A 166 -8.64 11.87 -4.71
CA VAL A 166 -9.67 11.77 -3.66
C VAL A 166 -9.16 12.42 -2.39
N ASP A 167 -9.97 13.32 -1.83
CA ASP A 167 -9.75 13.98 -0.55
C ASP A 167 -10.44 13.26 0.62
N GLU A 168 -10.23 13.76 1.84
CA GLU A 168 -10.83 13.20 3.05
C GLU A 168 -12.36 13.26 3.05
N ASN A 169 -12.95 14.26 2.39
CA ASN A 169 -14.41 14.43 2.34
C ASN A 169 -15.06 13.34 1.48
N VAL A 170 -14.39 12.91 0.42
CA VAL A 170 -14.87 11.83 -0.46
C VAL A 170 -14.74 10.48 0.23
N THR A 171 -13.61 10.22 0.90
CA THR A 171 -13.40 8.96 1.65
C THR A 171 -14.39 8.80 2.79
N ALA A 172 -14.74 9.88 3.50
CA ALA A 172 -15.74 9.86 4.55
C ALA A 172 -17.16 9.52 4.05
N LYS A 173 -17.48 9.89 2.81
CA LYS A 173 -18.81 9.65 2.22
C LYS A 173 -18.91 8.32 1.47
N ASN A 174 -17.80 7.74 1.04
CA ASN A 174 -17.82 6.54 0.22
C ASN A 174 -16.64 5.62 0.56
N ASN A 175 -16.95 4.51 1.21
CA ASN A 175 -15.97 3.49 1.64
C ASN A 175 -15.22 2.80 0.47
N TYR A 176 -15.64 3.03 -0.77
CA TYR A 176 -14.93 2.49 -1.93
C TYR A 176 -13.58 3.16 -2.14
N TYR A 177 -13.48 4.48 -1.91
CA TYR A 177 -12.28 5.26 -2.16
C TYR A 177 -11.33 5.27 -0.97
N GLN A 178 -10.04 5.30 -1.29
CA GLN A 178 -8.96 5.50 -0.33
C GLN A 178 -8.17 6.77 -0.70
N MET A 179 -7.47 7.33 0.26
CA MET A 179 -6.59 8.47 0.00
C MET A 179 -5.56 8.13 -1.09
N GLY A 180 -5.45 9.02 -2.09
CA GLY A 180 -4.59 8.83 -3.25
C GLY A 180 -5.23 8.14 -4.46
N ASP A 181 -6.50 7.71 -4.35
CA ASP A 181 -7.27 7.27 -5.51
C ASP A 181 -7.64 8.44 -6.43
N TYR A 182 -8.14 8.12 -7.62
CA TYR A 182 -8.68 9.09 -8.55
C TYR A 182 -10.18 8.92 -8.72
N ILE A 183 -10.87 10.06 -8.81
CA ILE A 183 -12.31 10.14 -9.05
C ILE A 183 -12.60 11.14 -10.18
N GLY A 184 -13.64 10.92 -10.96
CA GLY A 184 -14.11 11.88 -11.96
C GLY A 184 -14.69 13.12 -11.28
N ILE A 185 -14.13 14.30 -11.61
CA ILE A 185 -14.55 15.58 -11.04
C ILE A 185 -15.62 16.23 -11.89
N SER A 186 -15.60 16.05 -13.19
CA SER A 186 -16.54 16.69 -14.12
C SER A 186 -16.81 15.84 -15.36
N GLY A 187 -17.81 16.25 -16.15
CA GLY A 187 -18.13 15.69 -17.46
C GLY A 187 -18.46 14.19 -17.43
N ILE A 188 -18.10 13.49 -18.51
CA ILE A 188 -18.31 12.05 -18.67
C ILE A 188 -17.59 11.27 -17.58
N GLU A 189 -16.38 11.70 -17.20
CA GLU A 189 -15.61 11.03 -16.13
C GLU A 189 -16.36 11.00 -14.80
N GLN A 190 -17.11 12.06 -14.46
CA GLN A 190 -17.95 12.08 -13.26
C GLN A 190 -19.28 11.35 -13.45
N SER A 191 -19.95 11.58 -14.56
CA SER A 191 -21.30 11.02 -14.80
C SER A 191 -21.30 9.51 -14.90
N TYR A 192 -20.24 8.93 -15.48
CA TYR A 192 -20.05 7.49 -15.65
C TYR A 192 -18.99 6.92 -14.72
N GLU A 193 -18.80 7.53 -13.55
CA GLU A 193 -17.76 7.12 -12.59
C GLU A 193 -17.87 5.64 -12.21
N LYS A 194 -19.09 5.14 -11.96
CA LYS A 194 -19.32 3.75 -11.53
C LYS A 194 -18.93 2.73 -12.60
N GLU A 195 -19.20 3.04 -13.86
CA GLU A 195 -18.90 2.22 -15.02
C GLU A 195 -17.42 2.28 -15.36
N LEU A 196 -16.82 3.48 -15.30
CA LEU A 196 -15.46 3.71 -15.71
C LEU A 196 -14.42 3.24 -14.68
N ARG A 197 -14.68 3.35 -13.38
CA ARG A 197 -13.69 3.07 -12.33
C ARG A 197 -13.30 1.59 -12.18
N GLY A 198 -14.13 0.66 -12.68
CA GLY A 198 -13.94 -0.79 -12.49
C GLY A 198 -14.13 -1.25 -11.03
N ARG A 199 -13.65 -2.47 -10.73
CA ARG A 199 -13.67 -3.05 -9.37
C ARG A 199 -12.26 -3.39 -8.94
N ARG A 200 -11.90 -3.04 -7.70
CA ARG A 200 -10.59 -3.37 -7.14
C ARG A 200 -10.44 -4.87 -6.96
N GLY A 201 -9.27 -5.37 -7.33
CA GLY A 201 -8.81 -6.71 -6.96
C GLY A 201 -7.98 -6.68 -5.68
N THR A 202 -7.95 -7.80 -4.96
CA THR A 202 -7.04 -7.99 -3.83
C THR A 202 -6.25 -9.26 -4.10
N ARG A 203 -4.92 -9.15 -4.07
CA ARG A 203 -3.99 -10.27 -4.17
C ARG A 203 -3.25 -10.41 -2.85
N TYR A 204 -3.17 -11.64 -2.37
CA TYR A 204 -2.37 -11.97 -1.20
C TYR A 204 -1.08 -12.66 -1.67
N MET A 205 0.08 -12.20 -1.18
CA MET A 205 1.38 -12.80 -1.41
C MET A 205 2.03 -13.22 -0.10
#